data_b8b4004c5d82e3c9e7a68713012dca02
#
_entry.id   b8b4004c5d82e3c9e7a68713012dca02
#
_cell.length_a   1.000
_cell.length_b   1.000
_cell.length_c   1.000
_cell.angle_alpha   90.00
_cell.angle_beta   90.00
_cell.angle_gamma   90.00
#
_symmetry.space_group_name_H-M   'P 1'
#
loop_
_entity.id
_entity.type
_entity.pdbx_description
1 polymer ?
#
loop_
_entity_poly.entity_id
_entity_poly.type
_entity_poly.pdbx_seq_one_letter_code
_entity_poly.pdbx_strand_id
1 'polypeptide(L)'
;MIILYSPAFTNHLKENRYFYKVKHLLENPVYNALLSGDKQLSHGNDEVKYFDEEVSPFAGFEEGNENGFSRLYESLNPGRKILYANPETIPHPGGWQVQHEIKGLQFIYQGSKLFSNDFSNVTPLMETNVDEMVQLARLTKPGPFGKRTIDFGHYHGIFDNGKLVAMTGQRLHVGDHTELSAVCTHPDHTGKGYAFKLLQHQLQIILKNEQQPFLHVREDNQRAIALYERMGFIVSRPMNFYFMKRI
;
A
#
# COMPACT_ATOMS: atom_id res chain seq x y z
N MET A 1 50.28 -11.79 24.10
CA MET A 1 49.19 -12.51 23.44
C MET A 1 48.08 -11.49 23.16
N ILE A 2 48.14 -10.92 21.94
CA ILE A 2 47.23 -9.83 21.52
C ILE A 2 46.07 -10.51 20.80
N ILE A 3 44.87 -10.37 21.37
CA ILE A 3 43.64 -10.87 20.73
C ILE A 3 43.15 -9.77 19.77
N LEU A 4 43.28 -10.03 18.47
CA LEU A 4 42.70 -9.20 17.40
C LEU A 4 41.18 -9.40 17.37
N TYR A 5 40.44 -8.36 17.68
CA TYR A 5 38.99 -8.30 17.44
C TYR A 5 38.73 -8.18 15.94
N SER A 6 37.98 -9.14 15.40
CA SER A 6 37.56 -9.20 14.00
C SER A 6 36.45 -8.14 13.71
N PRO A 7 36.51 -7.42 12.56
CA PRO A 7 35.51 -6.37 12.20
C PRO A 7 34.11 -6.89 11.87
N ALA A 8 33.90 -8.20 11.88
CA ALA A 8 32.64 -8.82 11.45
C ALA A 8 31.44 -8.62 12.43
N PHE A 9 31.72 -8.27 13.71
CA PHE A 9 30.67 -8.13 14.72
C PHE A 9 29.95 -6.76 14.70
N THR A 10 30.55 -5.73 14.11
CA THR A 10 29.95 -4.39 14.07
C THR A 10 28.91 -4.19 12.97
N ASN A 11 28.96 -4.98 11.89
CA ASN A 11 27.97 -4.89 10.81
C ASN A 11 26.63 -5.55 11.18
N HIS A 12 26.64 -6.66 11.93
CA HIS A 12 25.40 -7.35 12.34
C HIS A 12 24.48 -6.51 13.26
N LEU A 13 25.07 -5.63 14.08
CA LEU A 13 24.29 -4.75 14.96
C LEU A 13 23.71 -3.53 14.22
N LYS A 14 24.31 -3.08 13.12
CA LYS A 14 23.77 -2.00 12.29
C LYS A 14 22.60 -2.49 11.41
N GLU A 15 22.69 -3.70 10.84
CA GLU A 15 21.60 -4.31 10.07
C GLU A 15 20.38 -4.60 10.94
N ASN A 16 20.58 -5.10 12.17
CA ASN A 16 19.48 -5.33 13.11
C ASN A 16 18.78 -4.02 13.55
N ARG A 17 19.51 -2.90 13.74
CA ARG A 17 18.89 -1.60 14.08
C ARG A 17 18.07 -1.03 12.93
N TYR A 18 18.50 -1.23 11.68
CA TYR A 18 17.75 -0.76 10.50
C TYR A 18 16.46 -1.57 10.33
N PHE A 19 16.52 -2.89 10.46
CA PHE A 19 15.33 -3.77 10.39
C PHE A 19 14.28 -3.44 11.47
N TYR A 20 14.69 -3.15 12.70
CA TYR A 20 13.74 -2.76 13.75
C TYR A 20 13.03 -1.42 13.45
N LYS A 21 13.74 -0.43 12.91
CA LYS A 21 13.15 0.87 12.57
C LYS A 21 12.19 0.77 11.38
N VAL A 22 12.55 0.01 10.36
CA VAL A 22 11.70 -0.27 9.19
C VAL A 22 10.46 -1.06 9.60
N LYS A 23 10.62 -2.06 10.44
CA LYS A 23 9.53 -2.88 10.96
C LYS A 23 8.47 -2.03 11.67
N HIS A 24 8.88 -1.05 12.45
CA HIS A 24 7.98 -0.16 13.18
C HIS A 24 7.14 0.73 12.27
N LEU A 25 7.74 1.37 11.25
CA LEU A 25 7.01 2.25 10.34
C LEU A 25 5.88 1.54 9.60
N LEU A 26 6.15 0.33 9.10
CA LEU A 26 5.19 -0.46 8.35
C LEU A 26 4.22 -1.28 9.22
N GLU A 27 4.33 -1.24 10.55
CA GLU A 27 3.31 -1.77 11.47
C GLU A 27 2.05 -0.90 11.49
N ASN A 28 2.22 0.41 11.30
CA ASN A 28 1.13 1.36 11.18
C ASN A 28 1.27 2.20 9.88
N PRO A 29 1.18 1.56 8.70
CA PRO A 29 1.54 2.20 7.45
C PRO A 29 0.62 3.37 7.10
N VAL A 30 -0.65 3.30 7.44
CA VAL A 30 -1.63 4.36 7.16
C VAL A 30 -1.32 5.63 7.92
N TYR A 31 -1.19 5.53 9.24
CA TYR A 31 -0.90 6.70 10.09
C TYR A 31 0.45 7.30 9.75
N ASN A 32 1.47 6.47 9.57
CA ASN A 32 2.81 6.93 9.23
C ASN A 32 2.92 7.55 7.83
N ALA A 33 2.13 7.10 6.85
CA ALA A 33 2.02 7.76 5.55
C ALA A 33 1.40 9.16 5.68
N LEU A 34 0.31 9.26 6.45
CA LEU A 34 -0.39 10.52 6.73
C LEU A 34 0.46 11.54 7.52
N LEU A 35 1.49 11.08 8.22
CA LEU A 35 2.47 11.94 8.90
C LEU A 35 3.68 12.30 8.02
N SER A 36 3.94 11.54 6.94
CA SER A 36 5.15 11.66 6.12
C SER A 36 4.83 11.96 4.66
N GLY A 37 4.96 10.99 3.77
CA GLY A 37 4.89 11.20 2.33
C GLY A 37 3.52 11.63 1.80
N ASP A 38 2.43 11.27 2.49
CA ASP A 38 1.07 11.66 2.12
C ASP A 38 0.50 12.81 2.98
N LYS A 39 1.37 13.56 3.67
CA LYS A 39 0.95 14.64 4.57
C LYS A 39 0.07 15.67 3.88
N GLN A 40 0.29 15.95 2.59
CA GLN A 40 -0.52 16.90 1.81
C GLN A 40 -1.96 16.41 1.55
N LEU A 41 -2.22 15.10 1.65
CA LEU A 41 -3.54 14.48 1.53
C LEU A 41 -4.19 14.20 2.90
N SER A 42 -3.49 14.54 3.99
CA SER A 42 -3.87 14.22 5.35
C SER A 42 -4.86 15.22 5.92
N HIS A 43 -5.89 14.70 6.54
CA HIS A 43 -6.84 15.42 7.39
C HIS A 43 -6.74 14.93 8.83
N GLY A 44 -7.44 15.63 9.74
CA GLY A 44 -7.45 15.28 11.16
C GLY A 44 -6.58 16.23 11.98
N ASN A 45 -6.15 15.76 13.15
CA ASN A 45 -5.37 16.50 14.13
C ASN A 45 -4.13 15.67 14.57
N ASP A 46 -3.50 16.04 15.69
CA ASP A 46 -2.31 15.32 16.18
C ASP A 46 -2.63 13.92 16.76
N GLU A 47 -3.89 13.64 17.08
CA GLU A 47 -4.31 12.36 17.67
C GLU A 47 -4.76 11.36 16.61
N VAL A 48 -5.42 11.81 15.54
CA VAL A 48 -5.98 10.97 14.48
C VAL A 48 -5.78 11.58 13.11
N LYS A 49 -5.55 10.74 12.12
CA LYS A 49 -5.33 11.12 10.73
C LYS A 49 -6.21 10.28 9.79
N TYR A 50 -6.66 10.90 8.70
CA TYR A 50 -7.45 10.23 7.68
C TYR A 50 -7.32 10.94 6.33
N PHE A 51 -7.58 10.23 5.25
CA PHE A 51 -7.70 10.80 3.92
C PHE A 51 -9.12 11.33 3.68
N ASP A 52 -9.26 12.22 2.71
CA ASP A 52 -10.57 12.51 2.10
C ASP A 52 -11.19 11.19 1.57
N GLU A 53 -12.53 11.06 1.67
CA GLU A 53 -13.24 9.82 1.31
C GLU A 53 -13.11 9.47 -0.16
N GLU A 54 -12.98 10.48 -1.03
CA GLU A 54 -12.80 10.29 -2.47
C GLU A 54 -11.37 9.86 -2.83
N VAL A 55 -10.38 10.19 -1.98
CA VAL A 55 -8.99 9.74 -2.14
C VAL A 55 -8.84 8.32 -1.64
N SER A 56 -9.21 8.07 -0.39
CA SER A 56 -9.07 6.76 0.25
C SER A 56 -9.91 6.66 1.52
N PRO A 57 -10.49 5.49 1.83
CA PRO A 57 -11.16 5.28 3.11
C PRO A 57 -10.19 5.12 4.29
N PHE A 58 -8.88 5.07 4.07
CA PHE A 58 -7.92 4.83 5.15
C PHE A 58 -7.96 5.91 6.21
N ALA A 59 -7.92 5.47 7.46
CA ALA A 59 -7.78 6.29 8.65
C ALA A 59 -6.89 5.57 9.67
N GLY A 60 -6.21 6.32 10.53
CA GLY A 60 -5.33 5.76 11.54
C GLY A 60 -5.02 6.75 12.66
N PHE A 61 -4.37 6.23 13.68
CA PHE A 61 -3.89 6.96 14.83
C PHE A 61 -2.62 6.28 15.36
N GLU A 62 -1.93 6.97 16.26
CA GLU A 62 -0.69 6.46 16.84
C GLU A 62 -0.90 5.11 17.53
N GLU A 63 0.04 4.20 17.35
CA GLU A 63 0.02 2.91 18.02
C GLU A 63 0.02 3.08 19.56
N GLY A 64 -0.84 2.30 20.24
CA GLY A 64 -1.03 2.43 21.70
C GLY A 64 -2.00 3.53 22.13
N ASN A 65 -2.55 4.32 21.20
CA ASN A 65 -3.60 5.29 21.53
C ASN A 65 -4.94 4.58 21.78
N GLU A 66 -5.25 4.31 23.05
CA GLU A 66 -6.48 3.64 23.46
C GLU A 66 -7.76 4.43 23.09
N ASN A 67 -7.65 5.74 22.91
CA ASN A 67 -8.77 6.62 22.55
C ASN A 67 -8.88 6.84 21.02
N GLY A 68 -8.01 6.25 20.20
CA GLY A 68 -7.92 6.54 18.77
C GLY A 68 -9.25 6.38 18.02
N PHE A 69 -10.00 5.30 18.28
CA PHE A 69 -11.33 5.11 17.67
C PHE A 69 -12.38 6.12 18.14
N SER A 70 -12.36 6.52 19.40
CA SER A 70 -13.25 7.56 19.93
C SER A 70 -12.93 8.92 19.29
N ARG A 71 -11.66 9.24 19.12
CA ARG A 71 -11.22 10.49 18.47
C ARG A 71 -11.54 10.50 16.97
N LEU A 72 -11.37 9.38 16.27
CA LEU A 72 -11.85 9.25 14.87
C LEU A 72 -13.37 9.42 14.78
N TYR A 73 -14.12 8.83 15.74
CA TYR A 73 -15.57 8.98 15.80
C TYR A 73 -15.97 10.46 15.95
N GLU A 74 -15.33 11.20 16.84
CA GLU A 74 -15.60 12.65 17.05
C GLU A 74 -15.22 13.48 15.79
N SER A 75 -14.16 13.11 15.09
CA SER A 75 -13.60 13.88 13.97
C SER A 75 -14.30 13.64 12.64
N LEU A 76 -15.03 12.53 12.47
CA LEU A 76 -15.63 12.14 11.21
C LEU A 76 -17.17 12.32 11.22
N ASN A 77 -17.76 12.54 10.07
CA ASN A 77 -19.22 12.67 9.95
C ASN A 77 -19.98 11.35 10.19
N PRO A 78 -21.22 11.38 10.71
CA PRO A 78 -22.07 10.20 10.78
C PRO A 78 -22.18 9.47 9.43
N GLY A 79 -22.11 8.14 9.45
CA GLY A 79 -22.18 7.31 8.25
C GLY A 79 -20.87 7.19 7.49
N ARG A 80 -19.81 7.94 7.85
CA ARG A 80 -18.47 7.82 7.24
C ARG A 80 -17.97 6.38 7.34
N LYS A 81 -17.47 5.89 6.23
CA LYS A 81 -16.77 4.58 6.16
C LYS A 81 -15.28 4.79 6.23
N ILE A 82 -14.60 3.96 7.00
CA ILE A 82 -13.15 3.94 7.08
C ILE A 82 -12.61 2.54 6.83
N LEU A 83 -11.33 2.49 6.47
CA LEU A 83 -10.51 1.28 6.43
C LEU A 83 -9.36 1.46 7.42
N TYR A 84 -9.37 0.67 8.47
CA TYR A 84 -8.30 0.64 9.47
C TYR A 84 -7.42 -0.59 9.26
N ALA A 85 -6.12 -0.40 9.27
CA ALA A 85 -5.13 -1.48 9.06
C ALA A 85 -4.27 -1.66 10.31
N ASN A 86 -4.15 -2.91 10.79
CA ASN A 86 -3.36 -3.24 11.96
C ASN A 86 -2.79 -4.67 11.84
N PRO A 87 -1.54 -4.95 12.23
CA PRO A 87 -1.00 -6.31 12.26
C PRO A 87 -1.69 -7.21 13.29
N GLU A 88 -2.16 -6.63 14.39
CA GLU A 88 -2.86 -7.34 15.45
C GLU A 88 -4.37 -7.29 15.27
N THR A 89 -5.05 -8.29 15.85
CA THR A 89 -6.52 -8.29 15.93
C THR A 89 -6.97 -7.22 16.93
N ILE A 90 -7.95 -6.42 16.54
CA ILE A 90 -8.52 -5.40 17.41
C ILE A 90 -9.89 -5.82 17.94
N PRO A 91 -10.28 -5.42 19.16
CA PRO A 91 -11.65 -5.54 19.62
C PRO A 91 -12.55 -4.60 18.78
N HIS A 92 -13.83 -4.95 18.67
CA HIS A 92 -14.79 -4.09 17.97
C HIS A 92 -15.01 -2.79 18.76
N PRO A 93 -14.62 -1.62 18.19
CA PRO A 93 -14.69 -0.36 18.94
C PRO A 93 -16.14 0.15 19.02
N GLY A 94 -16.49 0.74 20.16
CA GLY A 94 -17.81 1.38 20.36
C GLY A 94 -18.04 2.51 19.35
N GLY A 95 -19.28 2.66 18.88
CA GLY A 95 -19.65 3.67 17.87
C GLY A 95 -19.32 3.29 16.42
N TRP A 96 -18.67 2.14 16.20
CA TRP A 96 -18.29 1.65 14.87
C TRP A 96 -18.95 0.32 14.55
N GLN A 97 -19.57 0.23 13.37
CA GLN A 97 -20.03 -1.02 12.80
C GLN A 97 -18.94 -1.63 11.94
N VAL A 98 -18.32 -2.72 12.38
CA VAL A 98 -17.43 -3.52 11.53
C VAL A 98 -18.28 -4.22 10.46
N GLN A 99 -18.10 -3.82 9.21
CA GLN A 99 -18.83 -4.36 8.07
C GLN A 99 -18.21 -5.68 7.59
N HIS A 100 -16.90 -5.71 7.49
CA HIS A 100 -16.13 -6.91 7.19
C HIS A 100 -14.66 -6.71 7.55
N GLU A 101 -13.98 -7.81 7.76
CA GLU A 101 -12.56 -7.92 8.01
C GLU A 101 -11.90 -8.68 6.85
N ILE A 102 -10.75 -8.22 6.42
CA ILE A 102 -9.92 -8.90 5.43
C ILE A 102 -8.57 -9.20 6.05
N LYS A 103 -8.21 -10.48 6.07
CA LYS A 103 -6.85 -10.90 6.39
C LYS A 103 -5.95 -10.76 5.17
N GLY A 104 -4.80 -10.16 5.39
CA GLY A 104 -3.83 -9.90 4.35
C GLY A 104 -2.41 -10.16 4.80
N LEU A 105 -1.51 -10.02 3.85
CA LEU A 105 -0.08 -10.08 4.04
C LEU A 105 0.54 -8.77 3.57
N GLN A 106 1.47 -8.27 4.35
CA GLN A 106 2.36 -7.19 3.94
C GLN A 106 3.63 -7.81 3.37
N PHE A 107 4.02 -7.37 2.18
CA PHE A 107 5.24 -7.77 1.50
C PHE A 107 6.20 -6.60 1.39
N ILE A 108 7.50 -6.88 1.47
CA ILE A 108 8.57 -5.93 1.21
C ILE A 108 9.45 -6.46 0.08
N TYR A 109 9.92 -5.58 -0.80
CA TYR A 109 10.80 -5.96 -1.89
C TYR A 109 12.22 -6.18 -1.41
N GLN A 110 12.80 -7.33 -1.74
CA GLN A 110 14.20 -7.68 -1.47
C GLN A 110 14.92 -8.23 -2.73
N GLY A 111 14.29 -8.05 -3.88
CA GLY A 111 14.88 -8.52 -5.13
C GLY A 111 16.08 -7.69 -5.58
N SER A 112 17.05 -8.34 -6.20
CA SER A 112 18.20 -7.72 -6.85
C SER A 112 18.13 -7.76 -8.38
N LYS A 113 17.05 -8.29 -8.94
CA LYS A 113 16.91 -8.50 -10.39
C LYS A 113 16.66 -7.20 -11.12
N LEU A 114 17.54 -6.87 -12.05
CA LEU A 114 17.26 -5.92 -13.12
C LEU A 114 16.27 -6.58 -14.08
N PHE A 115 15.14 -5.93 -14.30
CA PHE A 115 14.09 -6.39 -15.17
C PHE A 115 14.23 -5.81 -16.59
N SER A 116 13.51 -6.39 -17.55
CA SER A 116 13.43 -5.89 -18.93
C SER A 116 13.11 -4.39 -18.95
N ASN A 117 13.75 -3.66 -19.85
CA ASN A 117 13.57 -2.21 -20.00
C ASN A 117 12.55 -1.85 -21.11
N ASP A 118 11.81 -2.80 -21.66
CA ASP A 118 10.77 -2.52 -22.64
C ASP A 118 9.45 -2.17 -21.96
N PHE A 119 9.22 -0.88 -21.78
CA PHE A 119 7.97 -0.30 -21.27
C PHE A 119 7.26 0.56 -22.33
N SER A 120 7.50 0.29 -23.62
CA SER A 120 6.98 1.11 -24.74
C SER A 120 5.45 1.20 -24.78
N ASN A 121 4.74 0.21 -24.21
CA ASN A 121 3.28 0.21 -24.10
C ASN A 121 2.76 0.57 -22.69
N VAL A 122 3.62 1.06 -21.80
CA VAL A 122 3.22 1.55 -20.47
C VAL A 122 3.03 3.06 -20.56
N THR A 123 1.82 3.50 -20.28
CA THR A 123 1.42 4.92 -20.40
C THR A 123 1.13 5.50 -19.03
N PRO A 124 1.63 6.69 -18.68
CA PRO A 124 1.17 7.42 -17.51
C PRO A 124 -0.34 7.67 -17.59
N LEU A 125 -1.04 7.47 -16.49
CA LEU A 125 -2.46 7.76 -16.37
C LEU A 125 -2.64 9.14 -15.74
N MET A 126 -3.53 9.92 -16.32
CA MET A 126 -3.82 11.31 -15.94
C MET A 126 -5.28 11.44 -15.50
N GLU A 127 -5.68 12.62 -15.03
CA GLU A 127 -7.06 12.90 -14.61
C GLU A 127 -8.08 12.55 -15.70
N THR A 128 -7.73 12.71 -16.98
CA THR A 128 -8.57 12.32 -18.12
C THR A 128 -8.87 10.82 -18.20
N ASN A 129 -8.09 9.98 -17.52
CA ASN A 129 -8.26 8.53 -17.49
C ASN A 129 -9.04 8.03 -16.27
N VAL A 130 -9.41 8.90 -15.33
CA VAL A 130 -10.00 8.51 -14.03
C VAL A 130 -11.25 7.65 -14.18
N ASP A 131 -12.13 7.98 -15.12
CA ASP A 131 -13.35 7.20 -15.33
C ASP A 131 -13.05 5.76 -15.78
N GLU A 132 -12.09 5.55 -16.67
CA GLU A 132 -11.64 4.22 -17.09
C GLU A 132 -10.94 3.46 -15.94
N MET A 133 -10.12 4.16 -15.15
CA MET A 133 -9.46 3.60 -13.97
C MET A 133 -10.49 3.11 -12.95
N VAL A 134 -11.50 3.91 -12.64
CA VAL A 134 -12.59 3.56 -11.73
C VAL A 134 -13.41 2.38 -12.27
N GLN A 135 -13.70 2.35 -13.58
CA GLN A 135 -14.40 1.22 -14.21
C GLN A 135 -13.58 -0.07 -14.11
N LEU A 136 -12.30 -0.02 -14.43
CA LEU A 136 -11.42 -1.18 -14.34
C LEU A 136 -11.27 -1.66 -12.88
N ALA A 137 -11.14 -0.74 -11.93
CA ALA A 137 -11.07 -1.07 -10.51
C ALA A 137 -12.38 -1.71 -9.99
N ARG A 138 -13.55 -1.22 -10.41
CA ARG A 138 -14.86 -1.84 -10.07
C ARG A 138 -14.98 -3.25 -10.60
N LEU A 139 -14.51 -3.49 -11.81
CA LEU A 139 -14.53 -4.81 -12.46
C LEU A 139 -13.61 -5.81 -11.76
N THR A 140 -12.41 -5.39 -11.38
CA THR A 140 -11.32 -6.27 -10.92
C THR A 140 -11.15 -6.30 -9.40
N LYS A 141 -11.69 -5.31 -8.69
CA LYS A 141 -11.70 -5.17 -7.21
C LYS A 141 -10.31 -5.30 -6.57
N PRO A 142 -9.30 -4.51 -7.00
CA PRO A 142 -7.95 -4.57 -6.45
C PRO A 142 -7.84 -4.00 -5.02
N GLY A 143 -8.91 -3.40 -4.53
CA GLY A 143 -9.03 -2.69 -3.25
C GLY A 143 -9.86 -1.41 -3.42
N PRO A 144 -9.98 -0.58 -2.39
CA PRO A 144 -10.68 0.70 -2.49
C PRO A 144 -10.05 1.58 -3.57
N PHE A 145 -10.91 2.11 -4.45
CA PHE A 145 -10.49 3.00 -5.53
C PHE A 145 -11.62 4.00 -5.83
N GLY A 146 -11.37 5.27 -5.59
CA GLY A 146 -12.28 6.39 -5.83
C GLY A 146 -11.80 7.28 -6.96
N LYS A 147 -12.54 8.35 -7.24
CA LYS A 147 -12.22 9.31 -8.32
C LYS A 147 -10.91 10.07 -8.04
N ARG A 148 -10.63 10.35 -6.77
CA ARG A 148 -9.44 11.07 -6.35
C ARG A 148 -8.30 10.16 -5.87
N THR A 149 -8.44 8.84 -6.00
CA THR A 149 -7.35 7.91 -5.66
C THR A 149 -6.10 8.16 -6.52
N ILE A 150 -6.26 8.76 -7.71
CA ILE A 150 -5.15 9.20 -8.57
C ILE A 150 -4.25 10.24 -7.88
N ASP A 151 -4.73 10.96 -6.88
CA ASP A 151 -3.98 11.98 -6.13
C ASP A 151 -2.76 11.41 -5.39
N PHE A 152 -2.70 10.10 -5.13
CA PHE A 152 -1.49 9.42 -4.65
C PHE A 152 -0.34 9.44 -5.67
N GLY A 153 -0.63 9.59 -6.94
CA GLY A 153 0.35 9.73 -8.02
C GLY A 153 0.88 8.42 -8.61
N HIS A 154 1.72 8.60 -9.63
CA HIS A 154 2.47 7.54 -10.30
C HIS A 154 1.62 6.39 -10.86
N TYR A 155 0.38 6.66 -11.30
CA TYR A 155 -0.45 5.66 -11.96
C TYR A 155 0.00 5.45 -13.40
N HIS A 156 0.10 4.18 -13.79
CA HIS A 156 0.45 3.77 -15.16
C HIS A 156 -0.48 2.66 -15.61
N GLY A 157 -0.76 2.64 -16.90
CA GLY A 157 -1.64 1.66 -17.51
C GLY A 157 -1.15 1.13 -18.85
N ILE A 158 -1.82 0.08 -19.29
CA ILE A 158 -1.66 -0.49 -20.65
C ILE A 158 -3.02 -0.40 -21.31
N PHE A 159 -3.02 0.12 -22.55
CA PHE A 159 -4.20 0.22 -23.39
C PHE A 159 -4.18 -0.85 -24.48
N ASP A 160 -5.35 -1.38 -24.81
CA ASP A 160 -5.57 -2.24 -25.97
C ASP A 160 -6.79 -1.73 -26.74
N ASN A 161 -6.63 -1.45 -28.04
CA ASN A 161 -7.67 -0.83 -28.88
C ASN A 161 -8.30 0.44 -28.24
N GLY A 162 -7.46 1.27 -27.64
CA GLY A 162 -7.88 2.54 -27.01
C GLY A 162 -8.60 2.39 -25.66
N LYS A 163 -8.68 1.18 -25.08
CA LYS A 163 -9.29 0.92 -23.77
C LYS A 163 -8.25 0.57 -22.74
N LEU A 164 -8.37 1.11 -21.53
CA LEU A 164 -7.50 0.76 -20.41
C LEU A 164 -7.77 -0.70 -19.97
N VAL A 165 -6.78 -1.58 -20.13
CA VAL A 165 -6.91 -3.02 -19.84
C VAL A 165 -6.08 -3.50 -18.65
N ALA A 166 -5.11 -2.73 -18.21
CA ALA A 166 -4.36 -3.01 -16.99
C ALA A 166 -3.83 -1.71 -16.40
N MET A 167 -3.73 -1.64 -15.07
CA MET A 167 -3.12 -0.51 -14.38
C MET A 167 -2.43 -0.94 -13.10
N THR A 168 -1.58 -0.07 -12.60
CA THR A 168 -1.03 -0.05 -11.24
C THR A 168 -0.62 1.38 -10.89
N GLY A 169 -0.43 1.66 -9.62
CA GLY A 169 0.04 2.94 -9.13
C GLY A 169 0.68 2.80 -7.76
N GLN A 170 0.90 3.93 -7.14
CA GLN A 170 1.43 4.02 -5.78
C GLN A 170 0.31 4.45 -4.82
N ARG A 171 0.49 4.11 -3.54
CA ARG A 171 -0.37 4.52 -2.43
C ARG A 171 0.54 4.71 -1.22
N LEU A 172 0.13 4.92 -0.06
CA LEU A 172 0.86 5.03 1.20
C LEU A 172 2.39 5.22 1.06
N HIS A 173 2.82 6.48 1.08
CA HIS A 173 4.23 6.86 1.07
C HIS A 173 4.71 7.03 2.53
N VAL A 174 5.39 6.00 3.05
CA VAL A 174 5.70 5.85 4.48
C VAL A 174 7.18 6.10 4.73
N GLY A 175 7.58 7.34 4.99
CA GLY A 175 9.00 7.69 5.13
C GLY A 175 9.76 7.39 3.83
N ASP A 176 10.69 6.43 3.89
CA ASP A 176 11.47 5.93 2.76
C ASP A 176 10.85 4.70 2.07
N HIS A 177 9.56 4.41 2.32
CA HIS A 177 8.84 3.27 1.74
C HIS A 177 7.66 3.75 0.88
N THR A 178 7.42 3.06 -0.24
CA THR A 178 6.31 3.36 -1.14
C THR A 178 5.51 2.10 -1.46
N GLU A 179 4.20 2.16 -1.26
CA GLU A 179 3.29 1.05 -1.52
C GLU A 179 2.91 0.96 -3.00
N LEU A 180 3.12 -0.22 -3.59
CA LEU A 180 2.53 -0.62 -4.87
C LEU A 180 1.05 -0.99 -4.66
N SER A 181 0.18 -0.38 -5.44
CA SER A 181 -1.26 -0.53 -5.27
C SER A 181 -2.02 -0.60 -6.60
N ALA A 182 -3.33 -0.83 -6.53
CA ALA A 182 -4.24 -0.86 -7.68
C ALA A 182 -3.79 -1.79 -8.82
N VAL A 183 -3.06 -2.86 -8.49
CA VAL A 183 -2.57 -3.83 -9.48
C VAL A 183 -3.76 -4.62 -10.02
N CYS A 184 -4.17 -4.34 -11.23
CA CYS A 184 -5.29 -5.04 -11.85
C CYS A 184 -5.16 -5.16 -13.37
N THR A 185 -5.81 -6.19 -13.91
CA THR A 185 -5.87 -6.48 -15.34
C THR A 185 -7.28 -6.92 -15.68
N HIS A 186 -7.84 -6.39 -16.75
CA HIS A 186 -9.15 -6.77 -17.26
C HIS A 186 -9.20 -8.31 -17.47
N PRO A 187 -10.31 -8.99 -17.11
CA PRO A 187 -10.41 -10.44 -17.19
C PRO A 187 -10.01 -11.02 -18.56
N ASP A 188 -10.46 -10.40 -19.65
CA ASP A 188 -10.17 -10.85 -21.01
C ASP A 188 -8.70 -10.64 -21.45
N HIS A 189 -7.93 -9.93 -20.63
CA HIS A 189 -6.52 -9.62 -20.89
C HIS A 189 -5.56 -10.27 -19.89
N THR A 190 -6.06 -11.17 -19.04
CA THR A 190 -5.22 -11.92 -18.10
C THR A 190 -4.30 -12.89 -18.83
N GLY A 191 -3.16 -13.23 -18.22
CA GLY A 191 -2.17 -14.14 -18.83
C GLY A 191 -1.22 -13.50 -19.85
N LYS A 192 -1.46 -12.24 -20.27
CA LYS A 192 -0.59 -11.51 -21.22
C LYS A 192 0.63 -10.84 -20.56
N GLY A 193 0.86 -11.02 -19.25
CA GLY A 193 2.02 -10.47 -18.54
C GLY A 193 1.89 -8.98 -18.16
N TYR A 194 0.74 -8.33 -18.37
CA TYR A 194 0.57 -6.88 -18.15
C TYR A 194 0.82 -6.46 -16.71
N ALA A 195 0.27 -7.17 -15.73
CA ALA A 195 0.52 -6.88 -14.31
C ALA A 195 2.01 -6.98 -13.96
N PHE A 196 2.70 -8.00 -14.48
CA PHE A 196 4.14 -8.17 -14.26
C PHE A 196 4.94 -7.00 -14.84
N LYS A 197 4.66 -6.59 -16.09
CA LYS A 197 5.32 -5.46 -16.76
C LYS A 197 5.08 -4.13 -16.00
N LEU A 198 3.84 -3.86 -15.60
CA LEU A 198 3.48 -2.66 -14.85
C LEU A 198 4.17 -2.60 -13.48
N LEU A 199 4.19 -3.73 -12.76
CA LEU A 199 4.90 -3.82 -11.48
C LEU A 199 6.41 -3.60 -11.65
N GLN A 200 7.04 -4.15 -12.69
CA GLN A 200 8.45 -3.90 -12.99
C GLN A 200 8.73 -2.41 -13.22
N HIS A 201 7.86 -1.75 -13.99
CA HIS A 201 7.95 -0.32 -14.25
C HIS A 201 7.86 0.50 -12.95
N GLN A 202 6.89 0.18 -12.08
CA GLN A 202 6.75 0.84 -10.79
C GLN A 202 7.95 0.59 -9.86
N LEU A 203 8.48 -0.64 -9.82
CA LEU A 203 9.69 -0.95 -9.06
C LEU A 203 10.86 -0.09 -9.50
N GLN A 204 11.05 0.12 -10.82
CA GLN A 204 12.12 0.99 -11.30
C GLN A 204 11.94 2.43 -10.83
N ILE A 205 10.71 2.96 -10.87
CA ILE A 205 10.42 4.32 -10.40
C ILE A 205 10.76 4.46 -8.91
N ILE A 206 10.25 3.53 -8.09
CA ILE A 206 10.41 3.58 -6.63
C ILE A 206 11.89 3.44 -6.24
N LEU A 207 12.58 2.45 -6.79
CA LEU A 207 14.01 2.21 -6.51
C LEU A 207 14.92 3.32 -7.01
N LYS A 208 14.60 3.94 -8.17
CA LYS A 208 15.33 5.11 -8.68
C LYS A 208 15.23 6.33 -7.76
N ASN A 209 14.13 6.44 -7.03
CA ASN A 209 13.91 7.47 -6.02
C ASN A 209 14.46 7.07 -4.63
N GLU A 210 15.29 6.02 -4.55
CA GLU A 210 15.88 5.51 -3.31
C GLU A 210 14.83 5.10 -2.27
N GLN A 211 13.61 4.76 -2.71
CA GLN A 211 12.51 4.31 -1.88
C GLN A 211 12.46 2.79 -1.84
N GLN A 212 11.98 2.25 -0.72
CA GLN A 212 11.80 0.81 -0.51
C GLN A 212 10.38 0.38 -0.91
N PRO A 213 10.20 -0.45 -1.95
CA PRO A 213 8.87 -0.91 -2.35
C PRO A 213 8.26 -1.88 -1.32
N PHE A 214 6.99 -1.71 -1.02
CA PHE A 214 6.18 -2.66 -0.27
C PHE A 214 4.78 -2.78 -0.88
N LEU A 215 3.99 -3.74 -0.44
CA LEU A 215 2.60 -3.90 -0.86
C LEU A 215 1.80 -4.70 0.16
N HIS A 216 0.48 -4.64 0.02
CA HIS A 216 -0.44 -5.51 0.74
C HIS A 216 -1.24 -6.37 -0.24
N VAL A 217 -1.50 -7.60 0.15
CA VAL A 217 -2.33 -8.54 -0.62
C VAL A 217 -3.20 -9.36 0.32
N ARG A 218 -4.39 -9.73 -0.12
CA ARG A 218 -5.25 -10.66 0.64
C ARG A 218 -4.54 -12.01 0.77
N GLU A 219 -4.61 -12.63 1.93
CA GLU A 219 -3.95 -13.93 2.21
C GLU A 219 -4.48 -15.08 1.33
N ASP A 220 -5.73 -14.96 0.86
CA ASP A 220 -6.37 -15.95 -0.02
C ASP A 220 -6.05 -15.75 -1.52
N ASN A 221 -5.37 -14.66 -1.91
CA ASN A 221 -5.03 -14.38 -3.31
C ASN A 221 -3.71 -15.04 -3.73
N GLN A 222 -3.70 -16.37 -3.80
CA GLN A 222 -2.51 -17.18 -4.11
C GLN A 222 -1.85 -16.80 -5.44
N ARG A 223 -2.66 -16.38 -6.43
CA ARG A 223 -2.14 -15.95 -7.74
C ARG A 223 -1.29 -14.68 -7.63
N ALA A 224 -1.74 -13.70 -6.87
CA ALA A 224 -0.99 -12.46 -6.67
C ALA A 224 0.24 -12.70 -5.78
N ILE A 225 0.11 -13.51 -4.74
CA ILE A 225 1.22 -13.90 -3.85
C ILE A 225 2.35 -14.53 -4.68
N ALA A 226 2.06 -15.56 -5.49
CA ALA A 226 3.05 -16.20 -6.35
C ALA A 226 3.71 -15.23 -7.36
N LEU A 227 2.95 -14.23 -7.85
CA LEU A 227 3.50 -13.18 -8.70
C LEU A 227 4.51 -12.32 -7.95
N TYR A 228 4.17 -11.85 -6.76
CA TYR A 228 5.04 -10.97 -5.95
C TYR A 228 6.30 -11.68 -5.47
N GLU A 229 6.19 -12.94 -5.02
CA GLU A 229 7.35 -13.76 -4.64
C GLU A 229 8.31 -13.96 -5.81
N ARG A 230 7.79 -14.29 -7.00
CA ARG A 230 8.61 -14.41 -8.23
C ARG A 230 9.31 -13.10 -8.58
N MET A 231 8.74 -11.96 -8.24
CA MET A 231 9.35 -10.65 -8.47
C MET A 231 10.41 -10.27 -7.43
N GLY A 232 10.53 -11.01 -6.33
CA GLY A 232 11.52 -10.76 -5.28
C GLY A 232 10.92 -10.06 -4.06
N PHE A 233 9.61 -10.04 -3.92
CA PHE A 233 8.98 -9.64 -2.67
C PHE A 233 8.97 -10.81 -1.68
N ILE A 234 9.13 -10.51 -0.41
CA ILE A 234 9.01 -11.46 0.69
C ILE A 234 7.92 -11.02 1.66
N VAL A 235 7.29 -11.96 2.32
CA VAL A 235 6.31 -11.66 3.39
C VAL A 235 7.04 -10.99 4.55
N SER A 236 6.59 -9.80 4.93
CA SER A 236 7.06 -9.08 6.11
C SER A 236 6.24 -9.47 7.34
N ARG A 237 4.91 -9.45 7.21
CA ARG A 237 3.99 -9.75 8.32
C ARG A 237 2.56 -10.00 7.85
N PRO A 238 1.67 -10.60 8.70
CA PRO A 238 0.23 -10.51 8.52
C PRO A 238 -0.27 -9.09 8.78
N MET A 239 -1.39 -8.74 8.16
CA MET A 239 -2.12 -7.49 8.37
C MET A 239 -3.62 -7.75 8.36
N ASN A 240 -4.34 -7.13 9.27
CA ASN A 240 -5.80 -7.16 9.30
C ASN A 240 -6.35 -5.81 8.82
N PHE A 241 -7.35 -5.85 7.95
CA PHE A 241 -8.00 -4.67 7.39
C PHE A 241 -9.47 -4.67 7.80
N TYR A 242 -9.88 -3.66 8.56
CA TYR A 242 -11.23 -3.53 9.10
C TYR A 242 -11.99 -2.46 8.33
N PHE A 243 -13.00 -2.88 7.54
CA PHE A 243 -13.96 -1.96 6.95
C PHE A 243 -15.01 -1.63 8.00
N MET A 244 -15.08 -0.37 8.42
CA MET A 244 -15.96 0.08 9.48
C MET A 244 -16.78 1.28 9.03
N LYS A 245 -17.97 1.40 9.58
CA LYS A 245 -18.89 2.54 9.39
C LYS A 245 -19.16 3.18 10.73
N ARG A 246 -19.05 4.51 10.80
CA ARG A 246 -19.49 5.31 11.94
C ARG A 246 -21.02 5.24 12.07
N ILE A 247 -21.55 4.80 13.21
CA ILE A 247 -22.99 4.67 13.53
C ILE A 247 -23.44 5.76 14.49
#